data_470ea19ac8a6a1a22bba0532e4e8f467
#
_entry.id   470ea19ac8a6a1a22bba0532e4e8f467
#
_cell.length_a   1.000
_cell.length_b   1.000
_cell.length_c   1.000
_cell.angle_alpha   90.00
_cell.angle_beta   90.00
_cell.angle_gamma   90.00
#
_symmetry.space_group_name_H-M   'P 1'
#
loop_
_entity.id
_entity.type
_entity.pdbx_description
1 polymer ?
#
loop_
_entity_poly.entity_id
_entity_poly.type
_entity_poly.pdbx_seq_one_letter_code
_entity_poly.pdbx_strand_id
1 'polypeptide(L)'
;IEEMGILEVYVKEDQANEIVILKNDIEKTIKNKVKSILERHTYHNNKELQGLTQAADEIITNILDEKEVIEKVFDIRERSADIYEHSISLSSMAILTALRLKLDKSVIHDIGVGCLLHDIGLRYTTLDYEGKSMEDMKPEALAEYKKHPVYGYTSVKDEDWISDEVKKIILYHHERLDGSGFPLKLKEAEIPFSCQI
;
A
#
# COMPACT_ATOMS: atom_id res chain seq x y z
N ILE A 1 16.24 5.07 -19.91
CA ILE A 1 16.76 3.81 -20.48
C ILE A 1 16.62 3.88 -22.01
N GLU A 2 15.46 4.25 -22.55
CA GLU A 2 15.28 4.44 -24.01
C GLU A 2 16.20 5.52 -24.59
N GLU A 3 16.40 6.63 -23.89
CA GLU A 3 17.34 7.70 -24.30
C GLU A 3 18.80 7.25 -24.34
N MET A 4 19.16 6.14 -23.68
CA MET A 4 20.49 5.54 -23.69
C MET A 4 20.62 4.39 -24.69
N GLY A 5 19.58 4.10 -25.47
CA GLY A 5 19.58 3.01 -26.45
C GLY A 5 19.65 1.59 -25.86
N ILE A 6 19.30 1.43 -24.60
CA ILE A 6 19.29 0.14 -23.92
C ILE A 6 17.91 -0.49 -24.14
N LEU A 7 17.84 -1.52 -24.98
CA LEU A 7 16.62 -2.23 -25.34
C LEU A 7 16.27 -3.36 -24.38
N GLU A 8 17.27 -3.96 -23.72
CA GLU A 8 17.08 -5.06 -22.76
C GLU A 8 18.11 -4.97 -21.65
N VAL A 9 17.73 -5.31 -20.43
CA VAL A 9 18.59 -5.43 -19.28
C VAL A 9 18.47 -6.86 -18.72
N TYR A 10 19.58 -7.61 -18.75
CA TYR A 10 19.65 -8.94 -18.16
C TYR A 10 20.18 -8.85 -16.74
N VAL A 11 19.41 -9.29 -15.77
CA VAL A 11 19.85 -9.45 -14.38
C VAL A 11 20.25 -10.91 -14.17
N LYS A 12 21.47 -11.16 -13.72
CA LYS A 12 21.89 -12.52 -13.34
C LYS A 12 21.15 -12.94 -12.07
N GLU A 13 20.42 -14.05 -12.15
CA GLU A 13 19.60 -14.62 -11.09
C GLU A 13 20.38 -14.85 -9.77
N ASP A 14 21.67 -15.17 -9.87
CA ASP A 14 22.56 -15.46 -8.73
C ASP A 14 22.93 -14.22 -7.87
N GLN A 15 22.49 -13.01 -8.25
CA GLN A 15 22.74 -11.76 -7.54
C GLN A 15 21.47 -10.97 -7.23
N ALA A 16 20.30 -11.54 -7.45
CA ALA A 16 19.06 -11.03 -6.87
C ALA A 16 19.08 -11.29 -5.36
N ASN A 17 20.00 -10.62 -4.66
CA ASN A 17 19.83 -10.44 -3.23
C ASN A 17 18.47 -9.76 -3.08
N GLU A 18 17.62 -10.37 -2.30
CA GLU A 18 16.34 -9.78 -1.85
C GLU A 18 16.57 -8.30 -1.57
N ILE A 19 15.83 -7.45 -2.27
CA ILE A 19 15.96 -6.02 -2.04
C ILE A 19 15.26 -5.73 -0.73
N VAL A 20 16.05 -5.59 0.29
CA VAL A 20 15.57 -5.25 1.62
C VAL A 20 15.46 -3.73 1.70
N ILE A 21 14.24 -3.19 1.65
CA ILE A 21 13.98 -1.76 1.86
C ILE A 21 14.17 -1.41 3.33
N LEU A 22 13.70 -2.30 4.20
CA LEU A 22 13.87 -2.21 5.65
C LEU A 22 14.76 -3.36 6.11
N LYS A 23 15.57 -3.14 7.14
CA LYS A 23 16.31 -4.25 7.79
C LYS A 23 15.31 -5.26 8.36
N ASN A 24 15.58 -6.54 8.22
CA ASN A 24 14.66 -7.63 8.59
C ASN A 24 14.12 -7.54 10.03
N ASP A 25 14.91 -7.07 10.97
CA ASP A 25 14.52 -6.85 12.38
C ASP A 25 13.56 -5.66 12.53
N ILE A 26 13.80 -4.59 11.77
CA ILE A 26 12.95 -3.39 11.74
C ILE A 26 11.63 -3.72 11.07
N GLU A 27 11.65 -4.37 9.91
CA GLU A 27 10.46 -4.81 9.19
C GLU A 27 9.58 -5.70 10.08
N LYS A 28 10.17 -6.68 10.74
CA LYS A 28 9.47 -7.56 11.69
C LYS A 28 8.85 -6.79 12.85
N THR A 29 9.53 -5.77 13.36
CA THR A 29 9.03 -4.93 14.45
C THR A 29 7.84 -4.10 13.99
N ILE A 30 7.93 -3.46 12.83
CA ILE A 30 6.85 -2.68 12.22
C ILE A 30 5.67 -3.60 11.90
N LYS A 31 5.92 -4.77 11.31
CA LYS A 31 4.89 -5.78 11.01
C LYS A 31 4.10 -6.17 12.26
N ASN A 32 4.78 -6.51 13.35
CA ASN A 32 4.12 -6.87 14.60
C ASN A 32 3.30 -5.71 15.17
N LYS A 33 3.80 -4.48 15.07
CA LYS A 33 3.09 -3.26 15.50
C LYS A 33 1.83 -3.03 14.66
N VAL A 34 1.96 -3.02 13.32
CA VAL A 34 0.83 -2.85 12.39
C VAL A 34 -0.21 -3.95 12.59
N LYS A 35 0.22 -5.21 12.64
CA LYS A 35 -0.64 -6.36 12.92
C LYS A 35 -1.41 -6.18 14.23
N SER A 36 -0.72 -5.87 15.32
CA SER A 36 -1.32 -5.65 16.64
C SER A 36 -2.34 -4.52 16.65
N ILE A 37 -2.10 -3.43 15.89
CA ILE A 37 -3.03 -2.31 15.76
C ILE A 37 -4.27 -2.75 14.99
N LEU A 38 -4.08 -3.37 13.83
CA LEU A 38 -5.18 -3.79 12.96
C LEU A 38 -6.02 -4.90 13.60
N GLU A 39 -5.42 -5.87 14.30
CA GLU A 39 -6.16 -6.94 14.97
C GLU A 39 -6.98 -6.46 16.17
N ARG A 40 -6.49 -5.43 16.89
CA ARG A 40 -7.24 -4.83 18.00
C ARG A 40 -8.31 -3.86 17.55
N HIS A 41 -8.23 -3.37 16.32
CA HIS A 41 -9.23 -2.48 15.79
C HIS A 41 -10.60 -3.16 15.75
N THR A 42 -11.57 -2.57 16.43
CA THR A 42 -12.97 -2.98 16.40
C THR A 42 -13.81 -1.95 15.65
N TYR A 43 -14.91 -2.38 15.08
CA TYR A 43 -15.77 -1.59 14.19
C TYR A 43 -16.19 -0.19 14.72
N HIS A 44 -16.06 0.02 16.03
CA HIS A 44 -16.49 1.25 16.70
C HIS A 44 -15.37 2.02 17.40
N ASN A 45 -14.12 1.62 17.23
CA ASN A 45 -12.99 2.28 17.89
C ASN A 45 -11.77 2.44 16.96
N ASN A 46 -11.81 3.51 16.19
CA ASN A 46 -10.72 3.82 15.24
C ASN A 46 -9.51 4.51 15.91
N LYS A 47 -9.57 4.82 17.21
CA LYS A 47 -8.45 5.48 17.91
C LYS A 47 -7.14 4.65 17.86
N GLU A 48 -7.27 3.34 17.85
CA GLU A 48 -6.12 2.44 17.77
C GLU A 48 -5.39 2.55 16.41
N LEU A 49 -6.12 2.89 15.34
CA LEU A 49 -5.54 3.08 14.00
C LEU A 49 -4.57 4.26 13.93
N GLN A 50 -4.65 5.24 14.84
CA GLN A 50 -3.70 6.35 14.90
C GLN A 50 -2.25 5.86 15.08
N GLY A 51 -2.03 4.69 15.66
CA GLY A 51 -0.70 4.09 15.74
C GLY A 51 -0.06 3.78 14.38
N LEU A 52 -0.84 3.72 13.29
CA LEU A 52 -0.33 3.52 11.94
C LEU A 52 0.38 4.76 11.38
N THR A 53 0.02 5.97 11.86
CA THR A 53 0.76 7.18 11.49
C THR A 53 2.21 7.10 11.98
N GLN A 54 2.42 6.58 13.21
CA GLN A 54 3.76 6.35 13.74
C GLN A 54 4.50 5.24 13.00
N ALA A 55 3.81 4.20 12.54
CA ALA A 55 4.42 3.16 11.72
C ALA A 55 4.90 3.71 10.37
N ALA A 56 4.11 4.60 9.73
CA ALA A 56 4.52 5.28 8.51
C ALA A 56 5.75 6.17 8.75
N ASP A 57 5.80 6.94 9.83
CA ASP A 57 6.96 7.75 10.21
C ASP A 57 8.21 6.89 10.45
N GLU A 58 8.07 5.73 11.09
CA GLU A 58 9.16 4.78 11.29
C GLU A 58 9.71 4.25 9.96
N ILE A 59 8.84 3.92 9.01
CA ILE A 59 9.23 3.48 7.65
C ILE A 59 9.97 4.61 6.93
N ILE A 60 9.42 5.83 6.93
CA ILE A 60 10.04 7.01 6.29
C ILE A 60 11.43 7.25 6.87
N THR A 61 11.57 7.25 8.19
CA THR A 61 12.84 7.48 8.87
C THR A 61 13.88 6.43 8.49
N ASN A 62 13.50 5.15 8.50
CA ASN A 62 14.41 4.07 8.14
C ASN A 62 14.84 4.13 6.68
N ILE A 63 13.93 4.46 5.75
CA ILE A 63 14.28 4.63 4.33
C ILE A 63 15.25 5.81 4.14
N LEU A 64 15.06 6.92 4.85
CA LEU A 64 15.93 8.09 4.75
C LEU A 64 17.34 7.83 5.33
N ASP A 65 17.46 6.98 6.34
CA ASP A 65 18.74 6.62 6.96
C ASP A 65 19.56 5.64 6.11
N GLU A 66 18.91 4.87 5.21
CA GLU A 66 19.56 3.87 4.35
C GLU A 66 19.94 4.48 2.98
N LYS A 67 21.16 4.99 2.87
CA LYS A 67 21.65 5.62 1.62
C LYS A 67 21.78 4.67 0.42
N GLU A 68 21.87 3.36 0.64
CA GLU A 68 22.12 2.36 -0.40
C GLU A 68 20.84 1.79 -1.03
N VAL A 69 19.67 2.01 -0.45
CA VAL A 69 18.38 1.49 -0.96
C VAL A 69 18.00 2.10 -2.31
N ILE A 70 18.65 3.19 -2.68
CA ILE A 70 18.26 4.08 -3.77
C ILE A 70 18.47 3.47 -5.18
N GLU A 71 19.21 2.39 -5.34
CA GLU A 71 19.64 1.91 -6.66
C GLU A 71 19.05 0.56 -7.11
N LYS A 72 18.22 -0.08 -6.31
CA LYS A 72 17.74 -1.44 -6.60
C LYS A 72 16.33 -1.43 -7.19
N VAL A 73 16.13 -2.24 -8.24
CA VAL A 73 14.82 -2.44 -8.90
C VAL A 73 14.07 -3.55 -8.18
N PHE A 74 12.78 -3.34 -7.92
CA PHE A 74 11.94 -4.26 -7.16
C PHE A 74 11.14 -5.18 -8.06
N ASP A 75 11.10 -6.48 -7.74
CA ASP A 75 10.10 -7.41 -8.26
C ASP A 75 8.95 -7.54 -7.25
N ILE A 76 7.85 -6.88 -7.56
CA ILE A 76 6.64 -6.82 -6.71
C ILE A 76 5.80 -8.09 -6.84
N ARG A 77 6.24 -9.08 -7.62
CA ARG A 77 5.43 -10.25 -7.98
C ARG A 77 5.32 -11.30 -6.90
N GLU A 78 6.15 -11.24 -5.86
CA GLU A 78 5.96 -12.14 -4.72
C GLU A 78 4.70 -11.75 -3.97
N ARG A 79 3.67 -12.59 -4.14
CA ARG A 79 2.46 -12.51 -3.34
C ARG A 79 2.81 -12.85 -1.91
N SER A 80 2.89 -11.85 -1.07
CA SER A 80 2.95 -12.07 0.36
C SER A 80 1.69 -12.83 0.79
N ALA A 81 1.89 -13.96 1.45
CA ALA A 81 0.80 -14.74 2.04
C ALA A 81 0.13 -14.02 3.22
N ASP A 82 0.71 -12.92 3.68
CA ASP A 82 0.32 -12.16 4.85
C ASP A 82 -0.05 -10.73 4.44
N ILE A 83 -1.31 -10.35 4.62
CA ILE A 83 -1.85 -9.02 4.31
C ILE A 83 -1.06 -7.88 4.99
N TYR A 84 -0.49 -8.13 6.17
CA TYR A 84 0.27 -7.12 6.90
C TYR A 84 1.64 -6.87 6.26
N GLU A 85 2.28 -7.92 5.79
CA GLU A 85 3.54 -7.86 5.06
C GLU A 85 3.36 -7.15 3.72
N HIS A 86 2.29 -7.47 3.00
CA HIS A 86 1.89 -6.77 1.79
C HIS A 86 1.73 -5.26 2.03
N SER A 87 0.97 -4.87 3.04
CA SER A 87 0.74 -3.44 3.34
C SER A 87 2.01 -2.69 3.70
N ILE A 88 2.95 -3.32 4.43
CA ILE A 88 4.23 -2.71 4.79
C ILE A 88 5.14 -2.58 3.57
N SER A 89 5.25 -3.64 2.77
CA SER A 89 6.05 -3.63 1.55
C SER A 89 5.54 -2.57 0.57
N LEU A 90 4.21 -2.50 0.36
CA LEU A 90 3.57 -1.49 -0.47
C LEU A 90 3.84 -0.07 0.07
N SER A 91 3.64 0.16 1.38
CA SER A 91 3.90 1.45 2.01
C SER A 91 5.36 1.87 1.84
N SER A 92 6.30 0.95 2.06
CA SER A 92 7.74 1.23 1.91
C SER A 92 8.10 1.63 0.48
N MET A 93 7.55 0.94 -0.51
CA MET A 93 7.79 1.25 -1.92
C MET A 93 7.16 2.57 -2.34
N ALA A 94 5.93 2.83 -1.92
CA ALA A 94 5.23 4.06 -2.24
C ALA A 94 5.94 5.28 -1.60
N ILE A 95 6.38 5.16 -0.35
CA ILE A 95 7.18 6.18 0.34
C ILE A 95 8.49 6.44 -0.42
N LEU A 96 9.22 5.39 -0.79
CA LEU A 96 10.46 5.53 -1.56
C LEU A 96 10.23 6.23 -2.90
N THR A 97 9.17 5.87 -3.60
CA THR A 97 8.77 6.50 -4.86
C THR A 97 8.44 7.98 -4.67
N ALA A 98 7.63 8.29 -3.65
CA ALA A 98 7.24 9.66 -3.32
C ALA A 98 8.45 10.55 -2.92
N LEU A 99 9.41 9.98 -2.18
CA LEU A 99 10.69 10.64 -1.85
C LEU A 99 11.52 10.95 -3.11
N ARG A 100 11.59 10.01 -4.06
CA ARG A 100 12.28 10.22 -5.34
C ARG A 100 11.63 11.26 -6.21
N LEU A 101 10.31 11.33 -6.19
CA LEU A 101 9.53 12.37 -6.85
C LEU A 101 9.61 13.73 -6.13
N LYS A 102 10.29 13.77 -4.98
CA LYS A 102 10.47 14.99 -4.15
C LYS A 102 9.14 15.62 -3.73
N LEU A 103 8.17 14.79 -3.40
CA LEU A 103 6.89 15.25 -2.89
C LEU A 103 7.06 15.87 -1.48
N ASP A 104 6.09 16.68 -1.10
CA ASP A 104 6.07 17.27 0.23
C ASP A 104 5.96 16.21 1.33
N LYS A 105 6.59 16.45 2.47
CA LYS A 105 6.64 15.48 3.60
C LYS A 105 5.26 15.05 4.07
N SER A 106 4.28 15.96 4.09
CA SER A 106 2.90 15.64 4.45
C SER A 106 2.27 14.66 3.45
N VAL A 107 2.52 14.85 2.16
CA VAL A 107 2.02 13.95 1.11
C VAL A 107 2.68 12.57 1.21
N ILE A 108 3.99 12.52 1.44
CA ILE A 108 4.73 11.27 1.65
C ILE A 108 4.17 10.50 2.84
N HIS A 109 3.91 11.20 3.95
CA HIS A 109 3.31 10.61 5.15
C HIS A 109 1.91 10.07 4.86
N ASP A 110 1.05 10.85 4.19
CA ASP A 110 -0.30 10.43 3.84
C ASP A 110 -0.31 9.21 2.90
N ILE A 111 0.61 9.15 1.94
CA ILE A 111 0.81 7.97 1.09
C ILE A 111 1.17 6.75 1.94
N GLY A 112 2.12 6.88 2.87
CA GLY A 112 2.51 5.80 3.76
C GLY A 112 1.36 5.27 4.60
N VAL A 113 0.59 6.16 5.24
CA VAL A 113 -0.59 5.80 6.04
C VAL A 113 -1.68 5.18 5.15
N GLY A 114 -1.92 5.76 3.98
CA GLY A 114 -2.90 5.27 3.01
C GLY A 114 -2.59 3.83 2.58
N CYS A 115 -1.34 3.54 2.25
CA CYS A 115 -0.88 2.19 1.89
C CYS A 115 -1.01 1.19 3.07
N LEU A 116 -0.79 1.61 4.31
CA LEU A 116 -1.00 0.73 5.48
C LEU A 116 -2.48 0.42 5.72
N LEU A 117 -3.38 1.29 5.30
CA LEU A 117 -4.83 1.19 5.52
C LEU A 117 -5.62 0.75 4.29
N HIS A 118 -5.03 0.68 3.08
CA HIS A 118 -5.77 0.53 1.82
C HIS A 118 -6.76 -0.63 1.84
N ASP A 119 -6.36 -1.76 2.40
CA ASP A 119 -7.12 -3.01 2.47
C ASP A 119 -7.93 -3.20 3.76
N ILE A 120 -8.04 -2.17 4.62
CA ILE A 120 -8.78 -2.29 5.89
C ILE A 120 -10.23 -2.76 5.68
N GLY A 121 -10.80 -2.45 4.51
CA GLY A 121 -12.16 -2.85 4.14
C GLY A 121 -12.36 -4.36 3.97
N LEU A 122 -11.29 -5.13 3.72
CA LEU A 122 -11.35 -6.59 3.64
C LEU A 122 -11.80 -7.23 4.97
N ARG A 123 -11.58 -6.57 6.10
CA ARG A 123 -12.05 -7.02 7.41
C ARG A 123 -13.57 -7.04 7.56
N TYR A 124 -14.28 -6.35 6.69
CA TYR A 124 -15.75 -6.25 6.70
C TYR A 124 -16.41 -7.17 5.66
N THR A 125 -15.60 -8.00 4.98
CA THR A 125 -16.10 -9.04 4.09
C THR A 125 -16.09 -10.40 4.80
N THR A 126 -16.96 -11.30 4.36
CA THR A 126 -16.96 -12.70 4.81
C THR A 126 -16.26 -13.62 3.82
N LEU A 127 -15.53 -13.02 2.86
CA LEU A 127 -14.86 -13.76 1.80
C LEU A 127 -13.58 -14.42 2.31
N ASP A 128 -13.37 -15.64 1.86
CA ASP A 128 -12.09 -16.29 1.86
C ASP A 128 -11.29 -15.82 0.63
N TYR A 129 -10.50 -14.75 0.79
CA TYR A 129 -9.70 -14.12 -0.28
C TYR A 129 -8.20 -14.41 -0.17
N GLU A 130 -7.74 -14.94 0.97
CA GLU A 130 -6.32 -15.18 1.21
C GLU A 130 -5.71 -16.12 0.15
N GLY A 131 -4.60 -15.70 -0.43
CA GLY A 131 -3.89 -16.46 -1.45
C GLY A 131 -4.61 -16.57 -2.81
N LYS A 132 -5.75 -15.88 -3.00
CA LYS A 132 -6.52 -15.91 -4.26
C LYS A 132 -6.29 -14.66 -5.08
N SER A 133 -6.09 -14.81 -6.39
CA SER A 133 -6.14 -13.69 -7.31
C SER A 133 -7.59 -13.35 -7.70
N MET A 134 -7.81 -12.12 -8.14
CA MET A 134 -9.14 -11.72 -8.67
C MET A 134 -9.59 -12.60 -9.85
N GLU A 135 -8.64 -13.13 -10.61
CA GLU A 135 -8.89 -14.02 -11.77
C GLU A 135 -9.37 -15.40 -11.34
N ASP A 136 -9.00 -15.85 -10.14
CA ASP A 136 -9.38 -17.14 -9.59
C ASP A 136 -10.71 -17.09 -8.83
N MET A 137 -11.25 -15.88 -8.61
CA MET A 137 -12.50 -15.70 -7.86
C MET A 137 -13.73 -15.99 -8.72
N LYS A 138 -14.74 -16.64 -8.11
CA LYS A 138 -16.06 -16.74 -8.73
C LYS A 138 -16.70 -15.35 -8.88
N PRO A 139 -17.57 -15.13 -9.87
CA PRO A 139 -18.17 -13.81 -10.15
C PRO A 139 -18.81 -13.14 -8.92
N GLU A 140 -19.51 -13.89 -8.09
CA GLU A 140 -20.18 -13.39 -6.88
C GLU A 140 -19.15 -12.95 -5.81
N ALA A 141 -18.11 -13.77 -5.62
CA ALA A 141 -17.01 -13.45 -4.71
C ALA A 141 -16.21 -12.23 -5.20
N LEU A 142 -15.93 -12.15 -6.49
CA LEU A 142 -15.25 -11.00 -7.10
C LEU A 142 -16.06 -9.72 -6.94
N ALA A 143 -17.39 -9.79 -7.12
CA ALA A 143 -18.28 -8.65 -6.94
C ALA A 143 -18.28 -8.15 -5.49
N GLU A 144 -18.22 -9.06 -4.52
CA GLU A 144 -18.11 -8.70 -3.10
C GLU A 144 -16.70 -8.17 -2.77
N TYR A 145 -15.64 -8.83 -3.26
CA TYR A 145 -14.25 -8.35 -3.09
C TYR A 145 -14.10 -6.91 -3.56
N LYS A 146 -14.65 -6.55 -4.71
CA LYS A 146 -14.57 -5.19 -5.27
C LYS A 146 -15.25 -4.10 -4.43
N LYS A 147 -15.95 -4.45 -3.37
CA LYS A 147 -16.56 -3.48 -2.44
C LYS A 147 -15.63 -3.06 -1.30
N HIS A 148 -14.51 -3.78 -1.06
CA HIS A 148 -13.65 -3.47 0.09
C HIS A 148 -13.12 -2.03 0.11
N PRO A 149 -12.81 -1.35 -1.01
CA PRO A 149 -12.40 0.06 -0.94
C PRO A 149 -13.51 0.96 -0.37
N VAL A 150 -14.76 0.66 -0.72
CA VAL A 150 -15.92 1.39 -0.19
C VAL A 150 -16.13 1.08 1.30
N TYR A 151 -15.98 -0.17 1.71
CA TYR A 151 -16.06 -0.55 3.12
C TYR A 151 -14.96 0.11 3.94
N GLY A 152 -13.72 0.10 3.43
CA GLY A 152 -12.59 0.77 4.06
C GLY A 152 -12.82 2.26 4.21
N TYR A 153 -13.19 2.96 3.14
CA TYR A 153 -13.53 4.37 3.18
C TYR A 153 -14.66 4.66 4.19
N THR A 154 -15.73 3.87 4.15
CA THR A 154 -16.89 4.07 5.05
C THR A 154 -16.51 3.91 6.51
N SER A 155 -15.56 3.02 6.82
CA SER A 155 -15.11 2.78 8.20
C SER A 155 -14.29 3.94 8.77
N VAL A 156 -13.67 4.76 7.92
CA VAL A 156 -12.76 5.84 8.35
C VAL A 156 -13.20 7.25 7.93
N LYS A 157 -14.27 7.40 7.16
CA LYS A 157 -14.67 8.69 6.58
C LYS A 157 -14.94 9.79 7.61
N ASP A 158 -15.42 9.42 8.79
CA ASP A 158 -15.81 10.34 9.87
C ASP A 158 -14.64 10.57 10.88
N GLU A 159 -13.45 10.04 10.59
CA GLU A 159 -12.27 10.19 11.44
C GLU A 159 -11.50 11.46 11.10
N ASP A 160 -11.48 12.43 12.01
CA ASP A 160 -10.84 13.73 11.83
C ASP A 160 -9.31 13.65 11.74
N TRP A 161 -8.69 12.60 12.33
CA TRP A 161 -7.23 12.39 12.31
C TRP A 161 -6.72 11.78 11.01
N ILE A 162 -7.61 11.25 10.15
CA ILE A 162 -7.28 10.71 8.83
C ILE A 162 -7.50 11.81 7.81
N SER A 163 -6.44 12.17 7.08
CA SER A 163 -6.53 13.19 6.04
C SER A 163 -7.46 12.75 4.90
N ASP A 164 -8.00 13.72 4.17
CA ASP A 164 -8.81 13.42 2.98
C ASP A 164 -8.01 12.69 1.91
N GLU A 165 -6.69 12.90 1.87
CA GLU A 165 -5.80 12.22 0.94
C GLU A 165 -5.68 10.72 1.26
N VAL A 166 -5.50 10.38 2.54
CA VAL A 166 -5.52 8.98 3.00
C VAL A 166 -6.85 8.31 2.69
N LYS A 167 -7.98 9.01 2.94
CA LYS A 167 -9.33 8.50 2.63
C LYS A 167 -9.49 8.21 1.13
N LYS A 168 -8.93 9.06 0.25
CA LYS A 168 -8.94 8.84 -1.20
C LYS A 168 -8.07 7.64 -1.59
N ILE A 169 -6.89 7.47 -1.00
CA ILE A 169 -6.03 6.31 -1.27
C ILE A 169 -6.79 5.03 -0.93
N ILE A 170 -7.44 4.95 0.23
CA ILE A 170 -8.25 3.79 0.62
C ILE A 170 -9.39 3.52 -0.39
N LEU A 171 -10.02 4.56 -0.91
CA LEU A 171 -11.16 4.41 -1.82
C LEU A 171 -10.73 4.09 -3.25
N TYR A 172 -9.57 4.61 -3.72
CA TYR A 172 -9.22 4.62 -5.14
C TYR A 172 -8.04 3.73 -5.51
N HIS A 173 -7.43 2.98 -4.57
CA HIS A 173 -6.23 2.16 -4.84
C HIS A 173 -6.43 1.07 -5.92
N HIS A 174 -7.65 0.74 -6.27
CA HIS A 174 -7.99 -0.15 -7.40
C HIS A 174 -8.52 0.59 -8.63
N GLU A 175 -8.52 1.91 -8.64
CA GLU A 175 -8.83 2.64 -9.86
C GLU A 175 -7.68 2.51 -10.88
N ARG A 176 -8.00 2.65 -12.14
CA ARG A 176 -7.05 2.54 -13.24
C ARG A 176 -7.21 3.73 -14.15
N LEU A 177 -6.09 4.24 -14.68
CA LEU A 177 -6.07 5.45 -15.51
C LEU A 177 -6.97 5.34 -16.76
N ASP A 178 -7.18 4.12 -17.24
CA ASP A 178 -8.05 3.82 -18.38
C ASP A 178 -9.56 3.73 -18.03
N GLY A 179 -9.94 3.88 -16.75
CA GLY A 179 -11.30 3.75 -16.27
C GLY A 179 -11.81 2.31 -16.13
N SER A 180 -10.95 1.31 -16.27
CA SER A 180 -11.31 -0.10 -16.08
C SER A 180 -11.26 -0.54 -14.62
N GLY A 181 -10.84 0.35 -13.72
CA GLY A 181 -10.72 0.11 -12.28
C GLY A 181 -12.06 0.03 -11.54
N PHE A 182 -12.01 0.08 -10.23
CA PHE A 182 -13.15 0.09 -9.34
C PHE A 182 -12.81 0.85 -8.05
N PRO A 183 -13.76 1.35 -7.25
CA PRO A 183 -15.21 1.15 -7.37
C PRO A 183 -15.94 2.14 -8.29
N LEU A 184 -15.33 3.30 -8.61
CA LEU A 184 -16.00 4.41 -9.30
C LEU A 184 -15.69 4.47 -10.79
N LYS A 185 -14.73 3.71 -11.29
CA LYS A 185 -14.25 3.69 -12.68
C LYS A 185 -13.74 5.06 -13.13
N LEU A 186 -12.97 5.70 -12.27
CA LEU A 186 -12.34 6.98 -12.51
C LEU A 186 -11.32 6.88 -13.65
N LYS A 187 -11.14 7.99 -14.36
CA LYS A 187 -10.09 8.13 -15.37
C LYS A 187 -8.92 8.96 -14.81
N GLU A 188 -7.79 8.95 -15.50
CA GLU A 188 -6.54 9.60 -15.12
C GLU A 188 -6.73 10.98 -14.47
N ALA A 189 -7.52 11.87 -15.09
CA ALA A 189 -7.74 13.23 -14.60
C ALA A 189 -8.53 13.32 -13.28
N GLU A 190 -9.19 12.23 -12.89
CA GLU A 190 -10.06 12.16 -11.71
C GLU A 190 -9.37 11.44 -10.54
N ILE A 191 -8.27 10.71 -10.82
CA ILE A 191 -7.52 9.96 -9.82
C ILE A 191 -6.42 10.87 -9.24
N PRO A 192 -6.42 11.15 -7.93
CA PRO A 192 -5.35 11.94 -7.30
C PRO A 192 -3.97 11.34 -7.54
N PHE A 193 -2.96 12.18 -7.68
CA PHE A 193 -1.61 11.72 -7.98
C PHE A 193 -1.05 10.75 -6.92
N SER A 194 -1.35 10.99 -5.64
CA SER A 194 -1.00 10.09 -4.53
C SER A 194 -1.58 8.67 -4.67
N CYS A 195 -2.71 8.52 -5.37
CA CYS A 195 -3.33 7.23 -5.65
C CYS A 195 -2.74 6.55 -6.90
N GLN A 196 -1.89 7.26 -7.67
CA GLN A 196 -1.22 6.74 -8.87
C GLN A 196 0.19 6.21 -8.58
N ILE A 197 0.70 6.47 -7.37
CA ILE A 197 2.00 5.99 -6.88
C ILE A 197 1.89 4.55 -6.37
#